data_9f7d96846aadeec79db74d7558cc5a42
#
_entry.id   9f7d96846aadeec79db74d7558cc5a42
#
_cell.length_a   1.000
_cell.length_b   1.000
_cell.length_c   1.000
_cell.angle_alpha   90.00
_cell.angle_beta   90.00
_cell.angle_gamma   90.00
#
_symmetry.space_group_name_H-M   'P 1'
#
loop_
_entity.id
_entity.type
_entity.pdbx_description
1 polymer ?
#
loop_
_entity_poly.entity_id
_entity_poly.type
_entity_poly.pdbx_seq_one_letter_code
_entity_poly.pdbx_strand_id
1 'polypeptide(L)'
;MRLKEDDPFKIIYGVEGYFVDDLGDLIIDSKGQSLMDSYVVFDIETTGFNSVNDRIIEIGAVRVVEGEIKETFSEFVNPERPIPYKITQLTTITDDMVKDAGTIEEILPQFLKFCEGSVLVAHNAGFDTGFIRENAKRLNLPYDHTVVDTLGLARCLMGHLGKFTLDNICKHLNIILETHHRAVDDATATGKIFVEFISMLKEKDITDLDQVNEFANDNVDLIKKGRMYHGIILVKNNTGRVNLNRLVSESHLNYFNRRPRMPKSLINKYRDGSLDLRVKQENYIRHCLMNAQMKRLRILYHFMTIWRFSQ
;
A
#
# COMPACT_ATOMS: atom_id res chain seq x y z
N MET A 1 14.64 -8.42 45.34
CA MET A 1 14.83 -7.01 45.77
C MET A 1 13.55 -6.29 45.40
N ARG A 2 12.87 -5.66 46.36
CA ARG A 2 11.69 -4.82 46.08
C ARG A 2 12.18 -3.37 46.03
N LEU A 3 12.09 -2.73 44.86
CA LEU A 3 12.35 -1.30 44.71
C LEU A 3 11.25 -0.51 45.40
N LYS A 4 11.62 0.53 46.15
CA LYS A 4 10.68 1.50 46.74
C LYS A 4 10.35 2.57 45.70
N GLU A 5 9.24 3.27 45.91
CA GLU A 5 8.75 4.31 44.97
C GLU A 5 9.76 5.45 44.77
N ASP A 6 10.62 5.73 45.76
CA ASP A 6 11.65 6.76 45.76
C ASP A 6 13.05 6.28 45.36
N ASP A 7 13.19 5.02 44.91
CA ASP A 7 14.49 4.51 44.46
C ASP A 7 14.92 5.22 43.16
N PRO A 8 16.18 5.66 43.06
CA PRO A 8 16.72 6.32 41.86
C PRO A 8 16.80 5.36 40.66
N PHE A 9 16.60 4.06 40.89
CA PHE A 9 16.65 3.01 39.87
C PHE A 9 15.25 2.55 39.52
N LYS A 10 14.88 2.68 38.22
CA LYS A 10 13.58 2.30 37.69
C LYS A 10 13.73 1.15 36.69
N ILE A 11 13.00 0.06 36.88
CA ILE A 11 12.91 -1.02 35.92
C ILE A 11 11.75 -0.74 34.96
N ILE A 12 12.05 -0.72 33.66
CA ILE A 12 11.04 -0.59 32.59
C ILE A 12 10.95 -1.94 31.89
N TYR A 13 9.75 -2.55 31.91
CA TYR A 13 9.48 -3.77 31.18
C TYR A 13 9.21 -3.45 29.71
N GLY A 14 9.62 -4.36 28.82
CA GLY A 14 9.36 -4.21 27.39
C GLY A 14 9.54 -5.52 26.64
N VAL A 15 9.15 -5.49 25.38
CA VAL A 15 9.34 -6.61 24.44
C VAL A 15 9.72 -6.07 23.06
N GLU A 16 10.61 -6.77 22.37
CA GLU A 16 10.79 -6.59 20.93
C GLU A 16 9.77 -7.47 20.20
N GLY A 17 8.88 -6.84 19.42
CA GLY A 17 7.80 -7.49 18.73
C GLY A 17 7.93 -7.41 17.21
N TYR A 18 7.21 -8.30 16.52
CA TYR A 18 7.09 -8.33 15.07
C TYR A 18 5.75 -7.73 14.67
N PHE A 19 5.77 -6.47 14.27
CA PHE A 19 4.57 -5.72 13.90
C PHE A 19 4.11 -6.06 12.50
N VAL A 20 2.80 -6.15 12.32
CA VAL A 20 2.15 -6.21 11.01
C VAL A 20 1.15 -5.06 10.93
N ASP A 21 1.18 -4.32 9.83
CA ASP A 21 0.16 -3.31 9.57
C ASP A 21 -1.06 -3.99 8.94
N ASP A 22 -2.06 -4.22 9.77
CA ASP A 22 -3.35 -4.84 9.43
C ASP A 22 -4.48 -3.82 9.34
N LEU A 23 -4.18 -2.54 9.55
CA LEU A 23 -5.14 -1.44 9.43
C LEU A 23 -5.01 -0.71 8.09
N GLY A 24 -4.25 -1.27 7.15
CA GLY A 24 -4.20 -0.76 5.78
C GLY A 24 -5.42 -1.25 5.02
N ASP A 25 -6.33 -0.35 4.72
CA ASP A 25 -7.45 -0.65 3.84
C ASP A 25 -6.93 -1.07 2.47
N LEU A 26 -7.47 -2.16 1.92
CA LEU A 26 -7.21 -2.57 0.53
C LEU A 26 -7.84 -1.57 -0.44
N ILE A 27 -8.93 -0.96 0.00
CA ILE A 27 -9.64 0.08 -0.69
C ILE A 27 -9.42 1.37 0.10
N ILE A 28 -8.64 2.27 -0.47
CA ILE A 28 -8.33 3.57 0.12
C ILE A 28 -9.44 4.55 -0.23
N ASP A 29 -9.91 5.33 0.74
CA ASP A 29 -10.96 6.35 0.57
C ASP A 29 -12.23 5.77 -0.09
N SER A 30 -12.66 4.57 0.36
CA SER A 30 -13.91 3.94 -0.07
C SER A 30 -15.11 4.83 0.25
N LYS A 31 -16.07 4.84 -0.66
CA LYS A 31 -17.36 5.56 -0.55
C LYS A 31 -18.53 4.60 -0.78
N GLY A 32 -18.32 3.29 -0.54
CA GLY A 32 -19.34 2.25 -0.72
C GLY A 32 -19.67 1.97 -2.19
N GLN A 33 -18.73 2.19 -3.12
CA GLN A 33 -18.96 1.93 -4.55
C GLN A 33 -19.24 0.43 -4.79
N SER A 34 -20.16 0.17 -5.72
CA SER A 34 -20.51 -1.19 -6.13
C SER A 34 -19.36 -1.85 -6.88
N LEU A 35 -19.20 -3.17 -6.74
CA LEU A 35 -18.27 -3.94 -7.57
C LEU A 35 -18.60 -3.89 -9.08
N MET A 36 -19.79 -3.38 -9.47
CA MET A 36 -20.23 -3.22 -10.85
C MET A 36 -20.08 -1.78 -11.38
N ASP A 37 -19.60 -0.86 -10.55
CA ASP A 37 -19.35 0.52 -10.97
C ASP A 37 -18.22 0.62 -12.00
N SER A 38 -17.94 1.83 -12.44
CA SER A 38 -16.83 2.11 -13.36
C SER A 38 -15.49 2.12 -12.64
N TYR A 39 -14.53 1.40 -13.18
CA TYR A 39 -13.16 1.30 -12.67
C TYR A 39 -12.17 1.71 -13.76
N VAL A 40 -11.17 2.50 -13.42
CA VAL A 40 -10.02 2.77 -14.27
C VAL A 40 -8.83 2.01 -13.70
N VAL A 41 -8.43 0.95 -14.38
CA VAL A 41 -7.25 0.16 -14.06
C VAL A 41 -6.07 0.74 -14.80
N PHE A 42 -5.02 1.13 -14.09
CA PHE A 42 -3.90 1.82 -14.69
C PHE A 42 -2.54 1.36 -14.15
N ASP A 43 -1.54 1.62 -14.93
CA ASP A 43 -0.13 1.41 -14.64
C ASP A 43 0.69 2.57 -15.18
N ILE A 44 1.86 2.83 -14.63
CA ILE A 44 2.77 3.89 -15.11
C ILE A 44 4.20 3.38 -15.22
N GLU A 45 4.91 3.87 -16.25
CA GLU A 45 6.34 3.75 -16.33
C GLU A 45 7.01 5.07 -15.92
N THR A 46 8.17 4.97 -15.25
CA THR A 46 8.81 6.11 -14.62
C THR A 46 10.33 6.09 -14.78
N THR A 47 10.99 7.24 -14.64
CA THR A 47 12.47 7.33 -14.67
C THR A 47 13.14 6.78 -13.41
N GLY A 48 12.37 6.36 -12.40
CA GLY A 48 12.86 5.81 -11.13
C GLY A 48 11.75 5.61 -10.12
N PHE A 49 12.08 5.38 -8.85
CA PHE A 49 11.11 4.94 -7.84
C PHE A 49 10.62 6.04 -6.88
N ASN A 50 11.07 7.27 -7.04
CA ASN A 50 10.75 8.35 -6.13
C ASN A 50 9.79 9.36 -6.79
N SER A 51 8.53 9.38 -6.37
CA SER A 51 7.48 10.23 -6.95
C SER A 51 7.77 11.74 -6.87
N VAL A 52 8.68 12.19 -6.00
CA VAL A 52 9.08 13.59 -5.88
C VAL A 52 10.19 13.95 -6.88
N ASN A 53 11.17 13.05 -7.04
CA ASN A 53 12.38 13.31 -7.81
C ASN A 53 12.35 12.74 -9.23
N ASP A 54 11.62 11.64 -9.43
CA ASP A 54 11.53 10.97 -10.73
C ASP A 54 10.32 11.45 -11.53
N ARG A 55 10.24 11.05 -12.79
CA ARG A 55 9.23 11.51 -13.75
C ARG A 55 8.49 10.32 -14.33
N ILE A 56 7.21 10.52 -14.64
CA ILE A 56 6.41 9.58 -15.44
C ILE A 56 6.89 9.68 -16.90
N ILE A 57 6.98 8.54 -17.57
CA ILE A 57 7.35 8.42 -18.99
C ILE A 57 6.28 7.71 -19.84
N GLU A 58 5.35 6.99 -19.22
CA GLU A 58 4.17 6.41 -19.86
C GLU A 58 3.04 6.30 -18.84
N ILE A 59 1.79 6.51 -19.29
CA ILE A 59 0.57 6.20 -18.54
C ILE A 59 -0.28 5.28 -19.41
N GLY A 60 -0.56 4.08 -18.91
CA GLY A 60 -1.46 3.13 -19.53
C GLY A 60 -2.68 2.88 -18.65
N ALA A 61 -3.87 2.88 -19.22
CA ALA A 61 -5.08 2.59 -18.45
C ALA A 61 -6.17 1.95 -19.31
N VAL A 62 -7.01 1.15 -18.65
CA VAL A 62 -8.23 0.60 -19.24
C VAL A 62 -9.42 0.91 -18.32
N ARG A 63 -10.57 1.23 -18.93
CA ARG A 63 -11.82 1.39 -18.21
C ARG A 63 -12.58 0.07 -18.19
N VAL A 64 -12.90 -0.40 -17.01
CA VAL A 64 -13.73 -1.59 -16.76
C VAL A 64 -15.10 -1.14 -16.28
N VAL A 65 -16.15 -1.57 -16.99
CA VAL A 65 -17.53 -1.31 -16.62
C VAL A 65 -18.29 -2.63 -16.70
N GLU A 66 -19.04 -2.97 -15.65
CA GLU A 66 -19.80 -4.22 -15.57
C GLU A 66 -18.97 -5.50 -15.82
N GLY A 67 -17.67 -5.45 -15.46
CA GLY A 67 -16.74 -6.56 -15.63
C GLY A 67 -16.15 -6.70 -17.03
N GLU A 68 -16.32 -5.71 -17.90
CA GLU A 68 -15.77 -5.69 -19.25
C GLU A 68 -14.88 -4.48 -19.49
N ILE A 69 -13.77 -4.68 -20.21
CA ILE A 69 -12.90 -3.57 -20.66
C ILE A 69 -13.60 -2.87 -21.84
N LYS A 70 -13.85 -1.57 -21.70
CA LYS A 70 -14.60 -0.75 -22.68
C LYS A 70 -13.73 0.28 -23.40
N GLU A 71 -12.80 0.90 -22.69
CA GLU A 71 -11.99 2.00 -23.21
C GLU A 71 -10.54 1.84 -22.78
N THR A 72 -9.63 2.41 -23.56
CA THR A 72 -8.20 2.40 -23.30
C THR A 72 -7.62 3.80 -23.36
N PHE A 73 -6.71 4.12 -22.45
CA PHE A 73 -5.87 5.30 -22.46
C PHE A 73 -4.42 4.86 -22.52
N SER A 74 -3.62 5.39 -23.43
CA SER A 74 -2.21 5.03 -23.57
C SER A 74 -1.44 6.22 -24.13
N GLU A 75 -0.63 6.86 -23.29
CA GLU A 75 0.13 8.05 -23.68
C GLU A 75 1.55 7.96 -23.13
N PHE A 76 2.53 8.27 -23.99
CA PHE A 76 3.86 8.60 -23.53
C PHE A 76 3.89 10.00 -22.91
N VAL A 77 4.81 10.18 -21.97
CA VAL A 77 5.04 11.47 -21.30
C VAL A 77 6.50 11.88 -21.48
N ASN A 78 6.73 13.07 -22.00
CA ASN A 78 8.08 13.63 -22.06
C ASN A 78 8.55 13.99 -20.64
N PRO A 79 9.59 13.32 -20.11
CA PRO A 79 10.07 13.59 -18.76
C PRO A 79 10.93 14.85 -18.65
N GLU A 80 11.21 15.55 -19.78
CA GLU A 80 12.08 16.72 -19.91
C GLU A 80 13.50 16.50 -19.35
N ARG A 81 13.91 15.27 -19.32
CA ARG A 81 15.26 14.82 -18.90
C ARG A 81 15.58 13.46 -19.52
N PRO A 82 16.89 13.11 -19.63
CA PRO A 82 17.27 11.78 -20.10
C PRO A 82 16.71 10.66 -19.23
N ILE A 83 16.24 9.60 -19.86
CA ILE A 83 15.80 8.36 -19.19
C ILE A 83 17.05 7.58 -18.77
N PRO A 84 17.18 7.18 -17.48
CA PRO A 84 18.32 6.39 -17.04
C PRO A 84 18.42 5.07 -17.81
N TYR A 85 19.62 4.70 -18.26
CA TYR A 85 19.85 3.48 -19.04
C TYR A 85 19.22 2.20 -18.45
N LYS A 86 19.27 2.06 -17.11
CA LYS A 86 18.63 0.91 -16.43
C LYS A 86 17.11 0.89 -16.59
N ILE A 87 16.47 2.05 -16.69
CA ILE A 87 15.04 2.16 -16.92
C ILE A 87 14.73 1.80 -18.37
N THR A 88 15.49 2.33 -19.32
CA THR A 88 15.35 1.93 -20.73
C THR A 88 15.52 0.42 -20.93
N GLN A 89 16.46 -0.21 -20.20
CA GLN A 89 16.59 -1.68 -20.26
C GLN A 89 15.40 -2.42 -19.67
N LEU A 90 14.73 -1.85 -18.65
CA LEU A 90 13.58 -2.46 -18.01
C LEU A 90 12.30 -2.26 -18.82
N THR A 91 12.02 -1.03 -19.23
CA THR A 91 10.75 -0.62 -19.86
C THR A 91 10.78 -0.65 -21.37
N THR A 92 11.97 -0.77 -21.96
CA THR A 92 12.25 -0.59 -23.40
C THR A 92 11.94 0.81 -23.94
N ILE A 93 11.47 1.73 -23.12
CA ILE A 93 11.19 3.12 -23.50
C ILE A 93 12.50 3.90 -23.61
N THR A 94 12.69 4.54 -24.76
CA THR A 94 13.88 5.34 -25.06
C THR A 94 13.56 6.84 -25.08
N ASP A 95 14.59 7.69 -24.96
CA ASP A 95 14.43 9.14 -25.09
C ASP A 95 13.79 9.53 -26.42
N ASP A 96 14.12 8.84 -27.52
CA ASP A 96 13.51 9.10 -28.84
C ASP A 96 12.01 8.82 -28.90
N MET A 97 11.49 7.88 -28.09
CA MET A 97 10.06 7.57 -28.06
C MET A 97 9.24 8.65 -27.33
N VAL A 98 9.83 9.33 -26.38
CA VAL A 98 9.13 10.30 -25.53
C VAL A 98 9.41 11.77 -25.85
N LYS A 99 10.43 12.06 -26.68
CA LYS A 99 10.88 13.45 -26.96
C LYS A 99 9.80 14.34 -27.55
N ASP A 100 8.95 13.78 -28.41
CA ASP A 100 7.87 14.49 -29.08
C ASP A 100 6.49 14.28 -28.40
N ALA A 101 6.46 13.56 -27.26
CA ALA A 101 5.26 13.37 -26.45
C ALA A 101 4.91 14.63 -25.66
N GLY A 102 3.65 14.71 -25.22
CA GLY A 102 3.20 15.78 -24.32
C GLY A 102 3.92 15.71 -22.97
N THR A 103 4.05 16.85 -22.31
CA THR A 103 4.59 16.92 -20.94
C THR A 103 3.56 16.42 -19.92
N ILE A 104 3.96 16.23 -18.67
CA ILE A 104 3.03 15.81 -17.61
C ILE A 104 1.93 16.83 -17.37
N GLU A 105 2.19 18.13 -17.61
CA GLU A 105 1.23 19.23 -17.54
C GLU A 105 0.12 19.09 -18.57
N GLU A 106 0.40 18.47 -19.72
CA GLU A 106 -0.56 18.25 -20.80
C GLU A 106 -1.29 16.90 -20.67
N ILE A 107 -0.58 15.84 -20.26
CA ILE A 107 -1.10 14.47 -20.24
C ILE A 107 -1.89 14.17 -18.96
N LEU A 108 -1.43 14.65 -17.79
CA LEU A 108 -2.11 14.36 -16.53
C LEU A 108 -3.56 14.89 -16.46
N PRO A 109 -3.89 16.09 -16.93
CA PRO A 109 -5.29 16.53 -16.99
C PRO A 109 -6.17 15.63 -17.85
N GLN A 110 -5.64 15.09 -18.96
CA GLN A 110 -6.36 14.16 -19.83
C GLN A 110 -6.60 12.82 -19.14
N PHE A 111 -5.58 12.31 -18.45
CA PHE A 111 -5.70 11.09 -17.65
C PHE A 111 -6.73 11.26 -16.51
N LEU A 112 -6.65 12.36 -15.74
CA LEU A 112 -7.61 12.62 -14.67
C LEU A 112 -9.04 12.76 -15.20
N LYS A 113 -9.23 13.37 -16.37
CA LYS A 113 -10.52 13.42 -17.07
C LYS A 113 -10.98 12.01 -17.48
N PHE A 114 -10.08 11.16 -17.96
CA PHE A 114 -10.38 9.75 -18.22
C PHE A 114 -10.79 9.01 -16.94
N CYS A 115 -10.32 9.42 -15.77
CA CYS A 115 -10.66 8.81 -14.46
C CYS A 115 -11.97 9.34 -13.85
N GLU A 116 -12.60 10.38 -14.40
CA GLU A 116 -13.81 10.97 -13.82
C GLU A 116 -14.93 9.94 -13.63
N GLY A 117 -15.54 9.95 -12.45
CA GLY A 117 -16.63 9.04 -12.08
C GLY A 117 -16.23 7.58 -11.89
N SER A 118 -14.94 7.28 -11.89
CA SER A 118 -14.41 5.91 -11.75
C SER A 118 -13.55 5.73 -10.49
N VAL A 119 -13.53 4.52 -9.98
CA VAL A 119 -12.59 4.08 -8.96
C VAL A 119 -11.25 3.73 -9.63
N LEU A 120 -10.14 4.15 -9.05
CA LEU A 120 -8.80 3.82 -9.54
C LEU A 120 -8.38 2.43 -9.07
N VAL A 121 -7.74 1.67 -9.94
CA VAL A 121 -7.23 0.33 -9.64
C VAL A 121 -5.80 0.20 -10.16
N ALA A 122 -4.88 -0.30 -9.34
CA ALA A 122 -3.52 -0.59 -9.79
C ALA A 122 -2.93 -1.80 -9.05
N HIS A 123 -1.85 -2.37 -9.56
CA HIS A 123 -1.14 -3.47 -8.91
C HIS A 123 0.01 -2.94 -8.06
N ASN A 124 -0.09 -3.02 -6.73
CA ASN A 124 0.76 -2.29 -5.78
C ASN A 124 0.51 -0.78 -5.86
N ALA A 125 -0.76 -0.42 -5.83
CA ALA A 125 -1.33 0.89 -6.15
C ALA A 125 -0.65 2.09 -5.48
N GLY A 126 0.01 1.88 -4.32
CA GLY A 126 0.73 2.95 -3.61
C GLY A 126 1.87 3.57 -4.40
N PHE A 127 2.46 2.83 -5.36
CA PHE A 127 3.50 3.35 -6.25
C PHE A 127 2.88 4.31 -7.27
N ASP A 128 1.97 3.81 -8.08
CA ASP A 128 1.37 4.54 -9.21
C ASP A 128 0.59 5.77 -8.75
N THR A 129 -0.29 5.57 -7.76
CA THR A 129 -1.06 6.68 -7.17
C THR A 129 -0.18 7.72 -6.48
N GLY A 130 0.98 7.32 -5.96
CA GLY A 130 1.97 8.22 -5.39
C GLY A 130 2.50 9.22 -6.41
N PHE A 131 2.83 8.76 -7.62
CA PHE A 131 3.27 9.63 -8.72
C PHE A 131 2.14 10.52 -9.24
N ILE A 132 0.95 9.97 -9.46
CA ILE A 132 -0.22 10.74 -9.92
C ILE A 132 -0.57 11.85 -8.91
N ARG A 133 -0.66 11.50 -7.63
CA ARG A 133 -0.98 12.46 -6.54
C ARG A 133 0.05 13.57 -6.41
N GLU A 134 1.35 13.24 -6.49
CA GLU A 134 2.42 14.24 -6.39
C GLU A 134 2.38 15.22 -7.58
N ASN A 135 2.16 14.72 -8.80
CA ASN A 135 2.04 15.58 -9.97
C ASN A 135 0.74 16.39 -9.97
N ALA A 136 -0.40 15.79 -9.59
CA ALA A 136 -1.66 16.54 -9.42
C ALA A 136 -1.51 17.69 -8.41
N LYS A 137 -0.82 17.42 -7.27
CA LYS A 137 -0.51 18.45 -6.27
C LYS A 137 0.36 19.58 -6.83
N ARG A 138 1.37 19.28 -7.64
CA ARG A 138 2.25 20.29 -8.27
C ARG A 138 1.49 21.18 -9.24
N LEU A 139 0.56 20.58 -9.97
CA LEU A 139 -0.25 21.26 -10.97
C LEU A 139 -1.52 21.89 -10.38
N ASN A 140 -1.73 21.80 -9.06
CA ASN A 140 -2.95 22.23 -8.37
C ASN A 140 -4.23 21.63 -8.97
N LEU A 141 -4.15 20.37 -9.45
CA LEU A 141 -5.29 19.62 -9.95
C LEU A 141 -5.99 18.89 -8.80
N PRO A 142 -7.33 18.76 -8.82
CA PRO A 142 -8.06 17.99 -7.84
C PRO A 142 -7.70 16.50 -7.96
N TYR A 143 -7.53 15.83 -6.81
CA TYR A 143 -7.30 14.40 -6.74
C TYR A 143 -8.06 13.85 -5.52
N ASP A 144 -9.23 13.29 -5.76
CA ASP A 144 -10.11 12.68 -4.75
C ASP A 144 -10.70 11.39 -5.32
N HIS A 145 -9.90 10.34 -5.36
CA HIS A 145 -10.27 9.05 -5.92
C HIS A 145 -10.22 7.96 -4.87
N THR A 146 -11.22 7.09 -4.88
CA THR A 146 -11.12 5.77 -4.25
C THR A 146 -10.12 4.93 -5.03
N VAL A 147 -9.27 4.20 -4.32
CA VAL A 147 -8.20 3.38 -4.93
C VAL A 147 -8.30 1.94 -4.45
N VAL A 148 -8.23 1.00 -5.37
CA VAL A 148 -8.15 -0.46 -5.13
C VAL A 148 -6.74 -0.95 -5.38
N ASP A 149 -6.14 -1.67 -4.42
CA ASP A 149 -4.85 -2.36 -4.61
C ASP A 149 -5.06 -3.84 -4.96
N THR A 150 -4.84 -4.21 -6.22
CA THR A 150 -4.97 -5.61 -6.66
C THR A 150 -3.91 -6.53 -6.07
N LEU A 151 -2.74 -6.03 -5.64
CA LEU A 151 -1.75 -6.82 -4.91
C LEU A 151 -2.30 -7.25 -3.54
N GLY A 152 -2.97 -6.34 -2.85
CA GLY A 152 -3.66 -6.64 -1.60
C GLY A 152 -4.79 -7.65 -1.79
N LEU A 153 -5.65 -7.43 -2.81
CA LEU A 153 -6.73 -8.36 -3.16
C LEU A 153 -6.20 -9.76 -3.51
N ALA A 154 -5.12 -9.85 -4.31
CA ALA A 154 -4.51 -11.13 -4.64
C ALA A 154 -4.05 -11.90 -3.38
N ARG A 155 -3.49 -11.21 -2.41
CA ARG A 155 -3.11 -11.83 -1.13
C ARG A 155 -4.30 -12.35 -0.36
N CYS A 156 -5.44 -11.64 -0.40
CA CYS A 156 -6.69 -12.06 0.24
C CYS A 156 -7.32 -13.26 -0.45
N LEU A 157 -7.50 -13.17 -1.76
CA LEU A 157 -8.30 -14.14 -2.53
C LEU A 157 -7.49 -15.36 -2.92
N MET A 158 -6.17 -15.19 -3.14
CA MET A 158 -5.26 -16.22 -3.64
C MET A 158 -4.13 -16.52 -2.66
N GLY A 159 -4.39 -16.47 -1.36
CA GLY A 159 -3.39 -16.60 -0.29
C GLY A 159 -2.54 -17.88 -0.33
N HIS A 160 -2.92 -18.89 -1.14
CA HIS A 160 -2.16 -20.10 -1.41
C HIS A 160 -0.96 -19.87 -2.36
N LEU A 161 -0.92 -18.76 -3.11
CA LEU A 161 0.21 -18.44 -3.97
C LEU A 161 1.46 -18.05 -3.17
N GLY A 162 2.63 -18.50 -3.65
CA GLY A 162 3.91 -18.13 -3.03
C GLY A 162 4.43 -16.75 -3.44
N LYS A 163 3.98 -16.23 -4.59
CA LYS A 163 4.38 -14.93 -5.15
C LYS A 163 3.16 -14.24 -5.77
N PHE A 164 3.10 -12.92 -5.62
CA PHE A 164 2.00 -12.07 -6.08
C PHE A 164 2.47 -11.01 -7.08
N THR A 165 3.46 -11.35 -7.93
CA THR A 165 3.82 -10.52 -9.08
C THR A 165 2.73 -10.64 -10.15
N LEU A 166 2.56 -9.60 -10.97
CA LEU A 166 1.57 -9.57 -12.05
C LEU A 166 1.63 -10.84 -12.90
N ASP A 167 2.83 -11.21 -13.34
CA ASP A 167 3.09 -12.45 -14.13
C ASP A 167 2.58 -13.72 -13.47
N ASN A 168 2.87 -13.85 -12.15
CA ASN A 168 2.51 -15.07 -11.45
C ASN A 168 0.99 -15.20 -11.28
N ILE A 169 0.31 -14.07 -11.06
CA ILE A 169 -1.15 -14.02 -10.99
C ILE A 169 -1.76 -14.30 -12.36
N CYS A 170 -1.27 -13.62 -13.42
CA CYS A 170 -1.70 -13.87 -14.79
C CYS A 170 -1.57 -15.36 -15.18
N LYS A 171 -0.40 -15.96 -14.89
CA LYS A 171 -0.16 -17.39 -15.16
C LYS A 171 -1.14 -18.29 -14.42
N HIS A 172 -1.46 -17.97 -13.16
CA HIS A 172 -2.38 -18.76 -12.35
C HIS A 172 -3.83 -18.65 -12.85
N LEU A 173 -4.23 -17.46 -13.31
CA LEU A 173 -5.56 -17.20 -13.87
C LEU A 173 -5.67 -17.49 -15.37
N ASN A 174 -4.62 -18.01 -16.01
CA ASN A 174 -4.53 -18.24 -17.46
C ASN A 174 -4.77 -16.97 -18.30
N ILE A 175 -4.37 -15.82 -17.79
CA ILE A 175 -4.43 -14.54 -18.49
C ILE A 175 -3.15 -14.38 -19.32
N ILE A 176 -3.31 -14.13 -20.61
CA ILE A 176 -2.18 -13.89 -21.52
C ILE A 176 -1.69 -12.46 -21.33
N LEU A 177 -0.42 -12.30 -21.01
CA LEU A 177 0.29 -11.03 -20.96
C LEU A 177 1.12 -10.95 -22.26
N GLU A 178 0.74 -10.07 -23.18
CA GLU A 178 1.31 -10.03 -24.53
C GLU A 178 2.70 -9.39 -24.54
N THR A 179 2.87 -8.30 -23.81
CA THR A 179 4.14 -7.57 -23.69
C THR A 179 4.35 -7.16 -22.25
N HIS A 180 5.56 -7.32 -21.71
CA HIS A 180 5.90 -6.85 -20.38
C HIS A 180 6.47 -5.43 -20.44
N HIS A 181 6.23 -4.66 -19.37
CA HIS A 181 6.81 -3.32 -19.17
C HIS A 181 6.36 -2.31 -20.24
N ARG A 182 5.09 -2.40 -20.65
CA ARG A 182 4.35 -1.36 -21.32
C ARG A 182 3.12 -1.07 -20.47
N ALA A 183 2.98 0.16 -20.04
CA ALA A 183 1.96 0.55 -19.05
C ALA A 183 0.53 0.12 -19.47
N VAL A 184 0.18 0.20 -20.74
CA VAL A 184 -1.15 -0.21 -21.22
C VAL A 184 -1.36 -1.71 -21.20
N ASP A 185 -0.32 -2.52 -21.47
CA ASP A 185 -0.41 -3.97 -21.46
C ASP A 185 -0.51 -4.49 -20.02
N ASP A 186 0.28 -3.92 -19.10
CA ASP A 186 0.25 -4.23 -17.67
C ASP A 186 -1.09 -3.77 -17.04
N ALA A 187 -1.62 -2.59 -17.41
CA ALA A 187 -2.95 -2.12 -17.03
C ALA A 187 -4.06 -3.05 -17.56
N THR A 188 -3.95 -3.53 -18.81
CA THR A 188 -4.91 -4.46 -19.40
C THR A 188 -4.90 -5.81 -18.68
N ALA A 189 -3.72 -6.35 -18.39
CA ALA A 189 -3.58 -7.59 -17.64
C ALA A 189 -4.14 -7.44 -16.22
N THR A 190 -3.81 -6.34 -15.55
CA THR A 190 -4.34 -5.99 -14.23
C THR A 190 -5.87 -5.84 -14.27
N GLY A 191 -6.43 -5.27 -15.35
CA GLY A 191 -7.86 -5.17 -15.57
C GLY A 191 -8.54 -6.53 -15.65
N LYS A 192 -7.97 -7.46 -16.43
CA LYS A 192 -8.47 -8.85 -16.52
C LYS A 192 -8.40 -9.57 -15.17
N ILE A 193 -7.29 -9.39 -14.42
CA ILE A 193 -7.16 -9.93 -13.06
C ILE A 193 -8.23 -9.34 -12.13
N PHE A 194 -8.47 -8.04 -12.23
CA PHE A 194 -9.47 -7.36 -11.38
C PHE A 194 -10.89 -7.87 -11.67
N VAL A 195 -11.24 -8.13 -12.93
CA VAL A 195 -12.53 -8.76 -13.30
C VAL A 195 -12.69 -10.15 -12.67
N GLU A 196 -11.65 -10.98 -12.68
CA GLU A 196 -11.66 -12.27 -11.98
C GLU A 196 -11.82 -12.08 -10.46
N PHE A 197 -11.16 -11.09 -9.87
CA PHE A 197 -11.33 -10.79 -8.44
C PHE A 197 -12.75 -10.33 -8.10
N ILE A 198 -13.40 -9.51 -8.93
CA ILE A 198 -14.82 -9.17 -8.79
C ILE A 198 -15.68 -10.45 -8.77
N SER A 199 -15.42 -11.40 -9.66
CA SER A 199 -16.15 -12.67 -9.69
C SER A 199 -15.94 -13.47 -8.40
N MET A 200 -14.70 -13.59 -7.93
CA MET A 200 -14.37 -14.27 -6.66
C MET A 200 -14.99 -13.59 -5.43
N LEU A 201 -15.09 -12.25 -5.43
CA LEU A 201 -15.75 -11.50 -4.35
C LEU A 201 -17.27 -11.72 -4.35
N LYS A 202 -17.90 -11.74 -5.52
CA LYS A 202 -19.33 -12.05 -5.66
C LYS A 202 -19.68 -13.45 -5.20
N GLU A 203 -18.83 -14.45 -5.43
CA GLU A 203 -19.00 -15.81 -4.89
C GLU A 203 -19.00 -15.86 -3.36
N LYS A 204 -18.54 -14.78 -2.70
CA LYS A 204 -18.53 -14.60 -1.24
C LYS A 204 -19.62 -13.64 -0.75
N ASP A 205 -20.61 -13.35 -1.60
CA ASP A 205 -21.71 -12.41 -1.33
C ASP A 205 -21.24 -10.97 -1.02
N ILE A 206 -20.06 -10.59 -1.50
CA ILE A 206 -19.51 -9.24 -1.39
C ILE A 206 -19.98 -8.42 -2.59
N THR A 207 -20.58 -7.24 -2.36
CA THR A 207 -21.23 -6.44 -3.40
C THR A 207 -20.66 -5.04 -3.56
N ASP A 208 -19.95 -4.54 -2.56
CA ASP A 208 -19.38 -3.20 -2.53
C ASP A 208 -17.97 -3.16 -1.92
N LEU A 209 -17.30 -2.01 -2.07
CA LEU A 209 -15.92 -1.84 -1.66
C LEU A 209 -15.73 -1.75 -0.13
N ASP A 210 -16.75 -1.34 0.63
CA ASP A 210 -16.67 -1.32 2.10
C ASP A 210 -16.62 -2.75 2.63
N GLN A 211 -17.48 -3.65 2.09
CA GLN A 211 -17.46 -5.07 2.41
C GLN A 211 -16.14 -5.76 2.03
N VAL A 212 -15.45 -5.30 0.97
CA VAL A 212 -14.11 -5.79 0.63
C VAL A 212 -13.12 -5.47 1.74
N ASN A 213 -13.14 -4.26 2.30
CA ASN A 213 -12.28 -3.89 3.43
C ASN A 213 -12.62 -4.71 4.69
N GLU A 214 -13.91 -4.92 4.99
CA GLU A 214 -14.33 -5.77 6.11
C GLU A 214 -13.81 -7.21 5.94
N PHE A 215 -14.01 -7.81 4.76
CA PHE A 215 -13.53 -9.15 4.43
C PHE A 215 -11.99 -9.26 4.56
N ALA A 216 -11.25 -8.23 4.16
CA ALA A 216 -9.81 -8.19 4.27
C ALA A 216 -9.34 -8.10 5.73
N ASN A 217 -10.00 -7.27 6.54
CA ASN A 217 -9.67 -7.05 7.95
C ASN A 217 -9.94 -8.31 8.80
N ASP A 218 -10.93 -9.11 8.44
CA ASP A 218 -11.25 -10.39 9.11
C ASP A 218 -10.30 -11.53 8.72
N ASN A 219 -9.45 -11.33 7.73
CA ASN A 219 -8.57 -12.37 7.19
C ASN A 219 -7.28 -12.51 8.00
N VAL A 220 -7.33 -13.38 9.03
CA VAL A 220 -6.16 -13.70 9.90
C VAL A 220 -4.96 -14.22 9.10
N ASP A 221 -5.16 -14.89 7.98
CA ASP A 221 -4.07 -15.41 7.14
C ASP A 221 -3.27 -14.29 6.46
N LEU A 222 -3.89 -13.18 6.14
CA LEU A 222 -3.19 -11.98 5.64
C LEU A 222 -2.26 -11.42 6.70
N ILE A 223 -2.75 -11.29 7.94
CA ILE A 223 -1.94 -10.84 9.07
C ILE A 223 -0.75 -11.78 9.27
N LYS A 224 -0.99 -13.10 9.20
CA LYS A 224 0.05 -14.12 9.34
C LYS A 224 1.08 -14.12 8.21
N LYS A 225 0.74 -13.67 7.03
CA LYS A 225 1.61 -13.59 5.85
C LYS A 225 2.10 -12.17 5.54
N GLY A 226 1.57 -11.16 6.22
CA GLY A 226 1.90 -9.76 6.04
C GLY A 226 3.38 -9.43 6.28
N ARG A 227 3.83 -8.29 5.74
CA ARG A 227 5.18 -7.79 5.99
C ARG A 227 5.37 -7.47 7.46
N MET A 228 6.48 -7.93 8.03
CA MET A 228 6.82 -7.69 9.43
C MET A 228 7.81 -6.55 9.59
N TYR A 229 7.61 -5.78 10.65
CA TYR A 229 8.51 -4.74 11.09
C TYR A 229 8.94 -5.01 12.53
N HIS A 230 10.18 -4.70 12.87
CA HIS A 230 10.66 -4.82 14.25
C HIS A 230 10.33 -3.55 15.02
N GLY A 231 9.81 -3.70 16.22
CA GLY A 231 9.59 -2.58 17.11
C GLY A 231 9.68 -2.97 18.58
N ILE A 232 10.00 -2.01 19.41
CA ILE A 232 10.13 -2.20 20.86
C ILE A 232 8.92 -1.56 21.52
N ILE A 233 8.21 -2.34 22.34
CA ILE A 233 7.12 -1.88 23.17
C ILE A 233 7.64 -1.77 24.63
N LEU A 234 7.52 -0.57 25.21
CA LEU A 234 7.90 -0.32 26.60
C LEU A 234 6.65 -0.05 27.44
N VAL A 235 6.65 -0.58 28.66
CA VAL A 235 5.55 -0.46 29.62
C VAL A 235 5.77 0.72 30.53
N LYS A 236 4.75 1.56 30.70
CA LYS A 236 4.79 2.76 31.54
C LYS A 236 4.29 2.50 32.97
N ASN A 237 3.33 1.61 33.14
CA ASN A 237 2.69 1.30 34.42
C ASN A 237 2.19 -0.16 34.49
N ASN A 238 1.57 -0.54 35.61
CA ASN A 238 1.09 -1.91 35.83
C ASN A 238 -0.02 -2.33 34.85
N THR A 239 -0.91 -1.43 34.44
CA THR A 239 -1.93 -1.72 33.42
C THR A 239 -1.28 -2.06 32.10
N GLY A 240 -0.28 -1.28 31.67
CA GLY A 240 0.49 -1.56 30.47
C GLY A 240 1.23 -2.89 30.54
N ARG A 241 1.73 -3.31 31.74
CA ARG A 241 2.35 -4.63 31.91
C ARG A 241 1.38 -5.78 31.69
N VAL A 242 0.15 -5.67 32.21
CA VAL A 242 -0.90 -6.68 31.98
C VAL A 242 -1.27 -6.73 30.50
N ASN A 243 -1.45 -5.55 29.88
CA ASN A 243 -1.79 -5.44 28.46
C ASN A 243 -0.66 -5.96 27.56
N LEU A 244 0.61 -5.73 27.89
CA LEU A 244 1.74 -6.30 27.19
C LEU A 244 1.73 -7.84 27.23
N ASN A 245 1.46 -8.42 28.38
CA ASN A 245 1.36 -9.88 28.52
C ASN A 245 0.22 -10.45 27.68
N ARG A 246 -0.95 -9.78 27.63
CA ARG A 246 -2.08 -10.17 26.77
C ARG A 246 -1.70 -10.07 25.29
N LEU A 247 -1.09 -8.97 24.89
CA LEU A 247 -0.61 -8.76 23.52
C LEU A 247 0.34 -9.86 23.08
N VAL A 248 1.34 -10.21 23.93
CA VAL A 248 2.28 -11.31 23.66
C VAL A 248 1.54 -12.65 23.58
N SER A 249 0.62 -12.94 24.49
CA SER A 249 -0.15 -14.19 24.48
C SER A 249 -0.98 -14.32 23.21
N GLU A 250 -1.77 -13.30 22.85
CA GLU A 250 -2.59 -13.34 21.63
C GLU A 250 -1.72 -13.43 20.37
N SER A 251 -0.58 -12.77 20.32
CA SER A 251 0.33 -12.85 19.17
C SER A 251 0.86 -14.28 18.94
N HIS A 252 1.06 -15.06 20.02
CA HIS A 252 1.49 -16.45 19.92
C HIS A 252 0.32 -17.39 19.61
N LEU A 253 -0.84 -17.18 20.19
CA LEU A 253 -1.99 -18.06 20.03
C LEU A 253 -2.68 -17.90 18.69
N ASN A 254 -2.89 -16.64 18.26
CA ASN A 254 -3.75 -16.33 17.12
C ASN A 254 -2.97 -15.94 15.86
N TYR A 255 -1.79 -15.33 16.01
CA TYR A 255 -1.05 -14.71 14.90
C TYR A 255 0.34 -15.28 14.69
N PHE A 256 0.60 -16.50 15.13
CA PHE A 256 1.89 -17.14 14.96
C PHE A 256 2.06 -17.70 13.54
N ASN A 257 3.14 -17.27 12.86
CA ASN A 257 3.64 -17.88 11.64
C ASN A 257 5.18 -17.75 11.61
N ARG A 258 5.89 -18.83 11.97
CA ARG A 258 7.33 -18.87 12.24
C ARG A 258 7.78 -17.93 13.37
N ARG A 259 7.08 -16.84 13.59
CA ARG A 259 7.28 -15.83 14.65
C ARG A 259 5.93 -15.29 15.10
N PRO A 260 5.78 -14.89 16.37
CA PRO A 260 4.55 -14.26 16.84
C PRO A 260 4.41 -12.87 16.20
N ARG A 261 3.30 -12.59 15.59
CA ARG A 261 3.01 -11.31 14.92
C ARG A 261 2.08 -10.47 15.77
N MET A 262 2.33 -9.19 15.80
CA MET A 262 1.55 -8.21 16.55
C MET A 262 0.84 -7.30 15.54
N PRO A 263 -0.42 -7.60 15.20
CA PRO A 263 -1.23 -6.71 14.37
C PRO A 263 -1.37 -5.34 15.03
N LYS A 264 -1.40 -4.29 14.23
CA LYS A 264 -1.58 -2.91 14.70
C LYS A 264 -2.94 -2.72 15.38
N SER A 265 -3.99 -3.40 14.89
CA SER A 265 -5.31 -3.47 15.53
C SER A 265 -5.22 -4.03 16.96
N LEU A 266 -4.49 -5.12 17.14
CA LEU A 266 -4.28 -5.76 18.43
C LEU A 266 -3.48 -4.85 19.38
N ILE A 267 -2.46 -4.15 18.88
CA ILE A 267 -1.70 -3.16 19.65
C ILE A 267 -2.62 -2.03 20.11
N ASN A 268 -3.49 -1.52 19.22
CA ASN A 268 -4.46 -0.49 19.57
C ASN A 268 -5.45 -0.96 20.64
N LYS A 269 -5.92 -2.22 20.57
CA LYS A 269 -6.80 -2.83 21.56
C LYS A 269 -6.19 -2.83 22.97
N TYR A 270 -4.88 -3.07 23.08
CA TYR A 270 -4.16 -3.16 24.36
C TYR A 270 -3.30 -1.94 24.67
N ARG A 271 -3.58 -0.81 24.04
CA ARG A 271 -2.80 0.43 24.19
C ARG A 271 -2.98 1.13 25.54
N ASP A 272 -4.06 0.88 26.25
CA ASP A 272 -4.34 1.49 27.54
C ASP A 272 -3.28 1.10 28.58
N GLY A 273 -2.81 2.10 29.35
CA GLY A 273 -1.68 1.97 30.25
C GLY A 273 -0.36 2.37 29.61
N SER A 274 -0.43 3.05 28.46
CA SER A 274 0.67 3.72 27.76
C SER A 274 1.82 2.78 27.40
N LEU A 275 1.62 1.97 26.39
CA LEU A 275 2.71 1.34 25.65
C LEU A 275 3.39 2.43 24.82
N ASP A 276 4.67 2.68 25.03
CA ASP A 276 5.48 3.50 24.14
C ASP A 276 6.07 2.60 23.06
N LEU A 277 5.76 2.92 21.80
CA LEU A 277 6.20 2.14 20.64
C LEU A 277 7.40 2.81 20.00
N ARG A 278 8.55 2.14 20.01
CA ARG A 278 9.75 2.56 19.27
C ARG A 278 10.06 1.57 18.18
N VAL A 279 10.14 2.05 16.96
CA VAL A 279 10.47 1.23 15.79
C VAL A 279 11.92 1.43 15.39
N LYS A 280 12.66 0.34 15.27
CA LYS A 280 14.11 0.33 15.07
C LYS A 280 14.55 0.52 13.60
N GLN A 281 13.65 0.62 12.62
CA GLN A 281 14.03 0.71 11.22
C GLN A 281 13.33 1.84 10.44
N GLU A 282 14.11 2.54 9.61
CA GLU A 282 13.67 3.54 8.63
C GLU A 282 12.49 3.09 7.75
N ASN A 283 12.38 1.79 7.48
CA ASN A 283 11.35 1.23 6.61
C ASN A 283 9.92 1.32 7.19
N TYR A 284 9.73 1.22 8.51
CA TYR A 284 8.40 1.38 9.11
C TYR A 284 8.00 2.86 9.18
N ILE A 285 8.95 3.72 9.50
CA ILE A 285 8.74 5.18 9.46
C ILE A 285 8.37 5.60 8.03
N ARG A 286 9.07 5.05 7.02
CA ARG A 286 8.78 5.29 5.61
C ARG A 286 7.39 4.78 5.21
N HIS A 287 6.99 3.59 5.69
CA HIS A 287 5.65 3.04 5.47
C HIS A 287 4.56 3.88 6.16
N CYS A 288 4.77 4.29 7.42
CA CYS A 288 3.87 5.20 8.12
C CYS A 288 3.81 6.58 7.47
N LEU A 289 4.91 7.07 6.87
CA LEU A 289 4.96 8.34 6.13
C LEU A 289 4.18 8.27 4.83
N MET A 290 4.16 7.12 4.18
CA MET A 290 3.39 6.91 2.94
C MET A 290 1.88 6.74 3.20
N ASN A 291 1.50 6.22 4.39
CA ASN A 291 0.11 5.89 4.73
C ASN A 291 -0.55 6.81 5.76
N ALA A 292 0.16 7.77 6.36
CA ALA A 292 -0.39 8.62 7.42
C ALA A 292 -0.48 10.09 7.01
N GLN A 293 -1.66 10.66 7.22
CA GLN A 293 -1.85 12.11 7.26
C GLN A 293 -0.79 12.75 8.18
N MET A 294 -0.02 13.68 7.66
CA MET A 294 1.17 14.33 8.23
C MET A 294 1.05 14.85 9.68
N LYS A 295 -0.13 14.95 10.26
CA LYS A 295 -0.35 15.48 11.62
C LYS A 295 0.15 14.57 12.76
N ARG A 296 0.23 13.24 12.55
CA ARG A 296 0.69 12.28 13.58
C ARG A 296 2.21 12.09 13.64
N LEU A 297 2.92 12.48 12.62
CA LEU A 297 4.38 12.29 12.49
C LEU A 297 5.22 13.29 13.30
N ARG A 298 4.71 14.49 13.57
CA ARG A 298 5.43 15.45 14.43
C ARG A 298 5.74 14.90 15.83
N ILE A 299 4.91 14.01 16.35
CA ILE A 299 5.10 13.39 17.67
C ILE A 299 6.21 12.33 17.64
N LEU A 300 6.30 11.52 16.57
CA LEU A 300 7.33 10.48 16.42
C LEU A 300 8.73 11.07 16.16
N TYR A 301 8.83 12.15 15.39
CA TYR A 301 10.10 12.81 15.09
C TYR A 301 10.72 13.50 16.30
N HIS A 302 9.89 14.07 17.19
CA HIS A 302 10.35 14.73 18.42
C HIS A 302 10.96 13.73 19.42
N PHE A 303 10.45 12.49 19.47
CA PHE A 303 11.00 11.42 20.33
C PHE A 303 12.31 10.82 19.82
N MET A 304 12.54 10.77 18.51
CA MET A 304 13.80 10.27 17.94
C MET A 304 14.97 11.24 18.10
N THR A 305 14.72 12.54 18.17
CA THR A 305 15.76 13.57 18.32
C THR A 305 16.34 13.61 19.73
N ILE A 306 15.59 13.26 20.75
CA ILE A 306 16.03 13.27 22.16
C ILE A 306 17.08 12.17 22.46
N TRP A 307 17.11 11.08 21.69
CA TRP A 307 18.04 9.97 21.94
C TRP A 307 19.42 10.11 21.26
N ARG A 308 19.61 11.08 20.38
CA ARG A 308 20.91 11.34 19.73
C ARG A 308 21.88 12.16 20.59
N PHE A 309 21.45 12.68 21.73
CA PHE A 309 22.26 13.56 22.60
C PHE A 309 22.70 12.95 23.93
N SER A 310 22.60 11.62 24.10
CA SER A 310 23.07 10.94 25.32
C SER A 310 23.93 9.70 25.01
N GLN A 311 24.87 9.84 24.05
CA GLN A 311 26.05 9.00 23.97
C GLN A 311 27.27 9.90 23.85
#